data_6cca5019f5bf64c1e7ed4976dfef4bd1
#
_entry.id   6cca5019f5bf64c1e7ed4976dfef4bd1
#
_cell.length_a   1.000
_cell.length_b   1.000
_cell.length_c   1.000
_cell.angle_alpha   90.00
_cell.angle_beta   90.00
_cell.angle_gamma   90.00
#
_symmetry.space_group_name_H-M   'P 1'
#
loop_
_entity.id
_entity.type
_entity.pdbx_description
1 polymer ?
#
loop_
_entity_poly.entity_id
_entity_poly.type
_entity_poly.pdbx_seq_one_letter_code
_entity_poly.pdbx_strand_id
1 'polypeptide(L)'
;MNCKLVFLKEQKYMGIKTKILFREHDEIDFKKLHLNVINSDIKNRDVNDRFMALDSDFQADSFTYTPLVPVTSFEGEEYYRFTREEGEYYCFEVLVKELGPNWFHECNEYIEKNNLRIDRSFDLEYYYKDYLSKVNSEDVYLQNQTICLIYKKLD
;
A
#
# COMPACT_ATOMS: atom_id res chain seq x y z
N MET A 1 -20.13 -0.27 3.62
CA MET A 1 -18.65 -0.06 3.62
C MET A 1 -18.35 1.15 4.51
N ASN A 2 -17.31 1.04 5.33
CA ASN A 2 -16.92 2.12 6.24
C ASN A 2 -15.73 2.89 5.69
N CYS A 3 -15.89 4.20 5.57
CA CYS A 3 -14.83 5.10 5.15
C CYS A 3 -14.56 6.13 6.24
N LYS A 4 -13.28 6.35 6.52
CA LYS A 4 -12.85 7.39 7.46
C LYS A 4 -11.96 8.37 6.70
N LEU A 5 -12.10 9.65 7.07
CA LEU A 5 -11.17 10.68 6.61
C LEU A 5 -10.04 10.77 7.65
N VAL A 6 -8.80 10.59 7.22
CA VAL A 6 -7.63 10.66 8.09
C VAL A 6 -6.65 11.69 7.57
N PHE A 7 -5.98 12.39 8.47
CA PHE A 7 -4.89 13.28 8.12
C PHE A 7 -3.56 12.55 8.33
N LEU A 8 -2.71 12.53 7.29
CA LEU A 8 -1.39 11.94 7.36
C LEU A 8 -0.34 12.99 7.08
N LYS A 9 0.74 12.95 7.84
CA LYS A 9 1.89 13.82 7.63
C LYS A 9 2.69 13.35 6.42
N GLU A 10 3.49 14.25 5.85
CA GLU A 10 4.46 13.87 4.84
C GLU A 10 5.39 12.79 5.38
N GLN A 11 5.62 11.75 4.59
CA GLN A 11 6.53 10.66 4.94
C GLN A 11 7.25 10.16 3.70
N LYS A 12 8.55 9.97 3.83
CA LYS A 12 9.39 9.38 2.79
C LYS A 12 9.41 7.87 2.93
N TYR A 13 9.44 7.19 1.78
CA TYR A 13 9.47 5.74 1.68
C TYR A 13 10.44 5.31 0.60
N MET A 14 11.01 4.14 0.75
CA MET A 14 11.80 3.49 -0.32
C MET A 14 11.35 2.04 -0.48
N GLY A 15 11.47 1.52 -1.72
CA GLY A 15 11.05 0.17 -2.01
C GLY A 15 11.50 -0.34 -3.36
N ILE A 16 10.86 -1.42 -3.80
CA ILE A 16 11.19 -2.12 -5.03
C ILE A 16 9.92 -2.28 -5.87
N LYS A 17 9.94 -1.73 -7.08
CA LYS A 17 8.82 -1.85 -8.02
C LYS A 17 8.74 -3.26 -8.61
N THR A 18 7.52 -3.78 -8.73
CA THR A 18 7.25 -5.02 -9.43
C THR A 18 6.02 -4.84 -10.31
N LYS A 19 6.13 -5.18 -11.60
CA LYS A 19 4.97 -5.19 -12.49
C LYS A 19 4.19 -6.47 -12.26
N ILE A 20 2.89 -6.33 -12.00
CA ILE A 20 1.95 -7.45 -11.80
C ILE A 20 0.99 -7.51 -12.98
N LEU A 21 0.96 -8.66 -13.65
CA LEU A 21 -0.07 -8.93 -14.65
C LEU A 21 -1.33 -9.44 -13.95
N PHE A 22 -2.50 -8.87 -14.27
CA PHE A 22 -3.74 -9.27 -13.60
C PHE A 22 -4.03 -10.77 -13.74
N ARG A 23 -3.69 -11.38 -14.89
CA ARG A 23 -3.87 -12.82 -15.12
C ARG A 23 -3.02 -13.71 -14.22
N GLU A 24 -1.93 -13.17 -13.64
CA GLU A 24 -0.99 -13.89 -12.78
C GLU A 24 -1.17 -13.52 -11.30
N HIS A 25 -2.13 -12.65 -10.98
CA HIS A 25 -2.28 -12.09 -9.63
C HIS A 25 -2.36 -13.17 -8.56
N ASP A 26 -3.13 -14.24 -8.79
CA ASP A 26 -3.32 -15.31 -7.80
C ASP A 26 -2.07 -16.18 -7.61
N GLU A 27 -1.12 -16.11 -8.51
CA GLU A 27 0.14 -16.86 -8.46
C GLU A 27 1.25 -16.09 -7.76
N ILE A 28 1.04 -14.80 -7.47
CA ILE A 28 2.06 -13.93 -6.87
C ILE A 28 2.14 -14.17 -5.36
N ASP A 29 3.35 -14.41 -4.88
CA ASP A 29 3.66 -14.43 -3.45
C ASP A 29 3.96 -13.01 -2.96
N PHE A 30 2.91 -12.28 -2.60
CA PHE A 30 3.04 -10.90 -2.14
C PHE A 30 3.84 -10.78 -0.85
N LYS A 31 3.74 -11.76 0.06
CA LYS A 31 4.54 -11.76 1.28
C LYS A 31 6.04 -11.81 0.96
N LYS A 32 6.43 -12.58 -0.05
CA LYS A 32 7.81 -12.63 -0.51
C LYS A 32 8.28 -11.27 -1.03
N LEU A 33 7.45 -10.57 -1.79
CA LEU A 33 7.77 -9.21 -2.26
C LEU A 33 7.94 -8.25 -1.09
N HIS A 34 7.11 -8.35 -0.06
CA HIS A 34 7.24 -7.56 1.17
C HIS A 34 8.56 -7.86 1.88
N LEU A 35 8.89 -9.14 2.07
CA LEU A 35 10.12 -9.55 2.74
C LEU A 35 11.37 -9.11 1.99
N ASN A 36 11.36 -9.14 0.66
CA ASN A 36 12.48 -8.66 -0.15
C ASN A 36 12.82 -7.19 0.16
N VAL A 37 11.82 -6.37 0.38
CA VAL A 37 12.01 -4.95 0.72
C VAL A 37 12.33 -4.78 2.19
N ILE A 38 11.60 -5.45 3.07
CA ILE A 38 11.80 -5.35 4.53
C ILE A 38 13.21 -5.80 4.92
N ASN A 39 13.72 -6.87 4.29
CA ASN A 39 15.04 -7.44 4.58
C ASN A 39 16.17 -6.88 3.68
N SER A 40 15.87 -5.88 2.86
CA SER A 40 16.88 -5.22 2.03
C SER A 40 17.81 -4.33 2.86
N ASP A 41 18.82 -3.76 2.20
CA ASP A 41 19.78 -2.85 2.83
C ASP A 41 19.36 -1.37 2.76
N ILE A 42 18.07 -1.12 2.59
CA ILE A 42 17.53 0.25 2.65
C ILE A 42 17.93 0.89 3.97
N LYS A 43 18.55 2.06 3.89
CA LYS A 43 19.10 2.80 5.02
C LYS A 43 18.10 3.81 5.58
N ASN A 44 18.42 4.33 6.75
CA ASN A 44 17.67 5.44 7.39
C ASN A 44 16.20 5.11 7.65
N ARG A 45 15.94 3.87 8.06
CA ARG A 45 14.58 3.42 8.35
C ARG A 45 13.94 4.24 9.45
N ASP A 46 12.69 4.63 9.24
CA ASP A 46 11.89 5.37 10.21
C ASP A 46 11.00 4.40 10.98
N VAL A 47 11.25 4.25 12.28
CA VAL A 47 10.47 3.36 13.14
C VAL A 47 9.13 3.95 13.59
N ASN A 48 8.86 5.22 13.26
CA ASN A 48 7.66 5.93 13.68
C ASN A 48 6.50 5.81 12.69
N ASP A 49 6.71 5.21 11.52
CA ASP A 49 5.66 4.99 10.56
C ASP A 49 5.59 3.51 10.15
N ARG A 50 4.61 3.17 9.33
CA ARG A 50 4.21 1.81 9.00
C ARG A 50 4.64 1.43 7.60
N PHE A 51 4.78 0.14 7.37
CA PHE A 51 4.93 -0.42 6.04
C PHE A 51 3.72 -0.06 5.17
N MET A 52 3.98 0.21 3.89
CA MET A 52 2.95 0.44 2.88
C MET A 52 3.25 -0.34 1.61
N ALA A 53 2.23 -0.55 0.79
CA ALA A 53 2.40 -0.94 -0.60
C ALA A 53 1.70 0.10 -1.49
N LEU A 54 2.39 0.53 -2.54
CA LEU A 54 1.86 1.46 -3.52
C LEU A 54 1.36 0.69 -4.74
N ASP A 55 0.11 0.90 -5.10
CA ASP A 55 -0.48 0.41 -6.34
C ASP A 55 -0.58 1.56 -7.32
N SER A 56 0.10 1.47 -8.45
CA SER A 56 0.20 2.56 -9.43
C SER A 56 0.36 2.05 -10.86
N ASP A 57 0.48 2.97 -11.81
CA ASP A 57 0.70 2.65 -13.21
C ASP A 57 -0.31 1.65 -13.76
N PHE A 58 -1.60 1.90 -13.47
CA PHE A 58 -2.68 1.01 -13.88
C PHE A 58 -2.82 1.00 -15.40
N GLN A 59 -2.73 -0.20 -15.98
CA GLN A 59 -2.93 -0.48 -17.39
C GLN A 59 -4.10 -1.46 -17.56
N ALA A 60 -4.49 -1.73 -18.81
CA ALA A 60 -5.58 -2.66 -19.08
C ALA A 60 -5.30 -4.08 -18.57
N ASP A 61 -4.03 -4.50 -18.57
CA ASP A 61 -3.60 -5.87 -18.22
C ASP A 61 -2.69 -5.97 -17.00
N SER A 62 -2.32 -4.83 -16.40
CA SER A 62 -1.28 -4.82 -15.37
C SER A 62 -1.36 -3.60 -14.46
N PHE A 63 -0.62 -3.66 -13.37
CA PHE A 63 -0.31 -2.51 -12.52
C PHE A 63 1.09 -2.69 -11.92
N THR A 64 1.63 -1.61 -11.35
CA THR A 64 2.89 -1.66 -10.62
C THR A 64 2.61 -1.77 -9.14
N TYR A 65 3.15 -2.79 -8.51
CA TYR A 65 3.09 -3.03 -7.07
C TYR A 65 4.44 -2.69 -6.44
N THR A 66 4.44 -1.76 -5.50
CA THR A 66 5.68 -1.29 -4.87
C THR A 66 5.55 -1.37 -3.35
N PRO A 67 6.02 -2.46 -2.73
CA PRO A 67 6.14 -2.49 -1.26
C PRO A 67 7.20 -1.48 -0.82
N LEU A 68 6.89 -0.77 0.28
CA LEU A 68 7.63 0.40 0.73
C LEU A 68 7.90 0.34 2.23
N VAL A 69 9.12 0.67 2.63
CA VAL A 69 9.47 0.89 4.03
C VAL A 69 9.70 2.37 4.29
N PRO A 70 9.23 2.88 5.45
CA PRO A 70 9.41 4.28 5.77
C PRO A 70 10.88 4.59 6.08
N VAL A 71 11.33 5.76 5.61
CA VAL A 71 12.70 6.26 5.83
C VAL A 71 12.66 7.72 6.26
N THR A 72 13.69 8.14 6.98
CA THR A 72 13.85 9.54 7.39
C THR A 72 14.49 10.38 6.29
N SER A 73 15.29 9.74 5.42
CA SER A 73 15.93 10.37 4.27
C SER A 73 16.21 9.34 3.20
N PHE A 74 16.31 9.80 1.94
CA PHE A 74 16.62 8.93 0.81
C PHE A 74 18.14 8.69 0.72
N GLU A 75 18.52 7.41 0.66
CA GLU A 75 19.88 6.97 0.41
C GLU A 75 19.86 5.67 -0.38
N GLY A 76 20.67 5.57 -1.44
CA GLY A 76 20.69 4.42 -2.35
C GLY A 76 19.88 4.70 -3.61
N GLU A 77 20.53 4.67 -4.77
CA GLU A 77 19.89 4.97 -6.05
C GLU A 77 19.17 3.76 -6.66
N GLU A 78 19.48 2.56 -6.18
CA GLU A 78 18.89 1.31 -6.66
C GLU A 78 17.44 1.12 -6.21
N TYR A 79 16.98 1.89 -5.22
CA TYR A 79 15.63 1.77 -4.67
C TYR A 79 14.71 2.87 -5.20
N TYR A 80 13.44 2.51 -5.39
CA TYR A 80 12.39 3.47 -5.73
C TYR A 80 12.12 4.39 -4.55
N ARG A 81 12.00 5.69 -4.80
CA ARG A 81 11.72 6.72 -3.81
C ARG A 81 10.30 7.21 -3.95
N PHE A 82 9.58 7.23 -2.86
CA PHE A 82 8.21 7.70 -2.82
C PHE A 82 8.02 8.64 -1.63
N THR A 83 7.37 9.78 -1.86
CA THR A 83 6.97 10.68 -0.79
C THR A 83 5.45 10.69 -0.69
N ARG A 84 4.93 10.19 0.44
CA ARG A 84 3.52 10.36 0.74
C ARG A 84 3.31 11.82 1.15
N GLU A 85 2.53 12.56 0.37
CA GLU A 85 2.26 13.95 0.63
C GLU A 85 1.41 14.13 1.89
N GLU A 86 1.68 15.20 2.63
CA GLU A 86 0.85 15.61 3.75
C GLU A 86 -0.55 15.97 3.26
N GLY A 87 -1.58 15.56 3.99
CA GLY A 87 -2.95 15.91 3.68
C GLY A 87 -3.95 14.89 4.14
N GLU A 88 -5.16 15.03 3.62
CA GLU A 88 -6.27 14.14 3.95
C GLU A 88 -6.35 12.95 2.99
N TYR A 89 -6.66 11.79 3.57
CA TYR A 89 -6.83 10.54 2.85
C TYR A 89 -8.12 9.86 3.28
N TYR A 90 -8.84 9.29 2.32
CA TYR A 90 -9.96 8.41 2.63
C TYR A 90 -9.42 7.02 2.92
N CYS A 91 -9.79 6.48 4.07
CA CYS A 91 -9.33 5.19 4.57
C CYS A 91 -10.46 4.18 4.59
N PHE A 92 -10.24 3.03 3.96
CA PHE A 92 -11.14 1.88 3.96
C PHE A 92 -10.43 0.70 4.63
N GLU A 93 -10.91 0.25 5.77
CA GLU A 93 -10.35 -0.91 6.45
C GLU A 93 -10.83 -2.19 5.78
N VAL A 94 -9.92 -3.10 5.46
CA VAL A 94 -10.22 -4.33 4.74
C VAL A 94 -9.21 -5.43 5.09
N LEU A 95 -9.64 -6.70 5.08
CA LEU A 95 -8.74 -7.84 5.14
C LEU A 95 -8.09 -8.05 3.77
N VAL A 96 -6.80 -8.36 3.74
CA VAL A 96 -6.07 -8.60 2.49
C VAL A 96 -6.77 -9.66 1.63
N LYS A 97 -7.25 -10.76 2.25
CA LYS A 97 -7.98 -11.82 1.52
C LYS A 97 -9.28 -11.36 0.86
N GLU A 98 -9.83 -10.24 1.29
CA GLU A 98 -11.05 -9.67 0.72
C GLU A 98 -10.77 -8.70 -0.43
N LEU A 99 -9.50 -8.31 -0.61
CA LEU A 99 -9.12 -7.49 -1.75
C LEU A 99 -9.26 -8.30 -3.04
N GLY A 100 -10.04 -7.75 -3.95
CA GLY A 100 -10.30 -8.39 -5.23
C GLY A 100 -11.32 -7.59 -6.02
N PRO A 101 -11.68 -8.05 -7.24
CA PRO A 101 -12.56 -7.29 -8.12
C PRO A 101 -13.89 -6.88 -7.47
N ASN A 102 -14.50 -7.77 -6.68
CA ASN A 102 -15.78 -7.49 -6.03
C ASN A 102 -15.63 -6.37 -4.98
N TRP A 103 -14.59 -6.44 -4.15
CA TRP A 103 -14.36 -5.42 -3.14
C TRP A 103 -14.07 -4.06 -3.76
N PHE A 104 -13.22 -4.01 -4.79
CA PHE A 104 -12.92 -2.75 -5.49
C PHE A 104 -14.15 -2.19 -6.20
N HIS A 105 -15.01 -3.05 -6.74
CA HIS A 105 -16.28 -2.61 -7.32
C HIS A 105 -17.16 -1.92 -6.28
N GLU A 106 -17.36 -2.55 -5.12
CA GLU A 106 -18.13 -1.98 -4.01
C GLU A 106 -17.52 -0.67 -3.49
N CYS A 107 -16.20 -0.63 -3.38
CA CYS A 107 -15.47 0.57 -2.97
C CYS A 107 -15.69 1.72 -3.96
N ASN A 108 -15.60 1.46 -5.25
CA ASN A 108 -15.83 2.45 -6.28
C ASN A 108 -17.28 2.95 -6.28
N GLU A 109 -18.25 2.06 -6.10
CA GLU A 109 -19.65 2.47 -5.96
C GLU A 109 -19.85 3.38 -4.75
N TYR A 110 -19.22 3.07 -3.62
CA TYR A 110 -19.27 3.90 -2.42
C TYR A 110 -18.66 5.29 -2.68
N ILE A 111 -17.50 5.33 -3.33
CA ILE A 111 -16.80 6.58 -3.67
C ILE A 111 -17.70 7.47 -4.55
N GLU A 112 -18.32 6.88 -5.59
CA GLU A 112 -19.20 7.61 -6.49
C GLU A 112 -20.48 8.08 -5.80
N LYS A 113 -21.13 7.19 -5.06
CA LYS A 113 -22.38 7.50 -4.35
C LYS A 113 -22.22 8.62 -3.33
N ASN A 114 -21.06 8.71 -2.68
CA ASN A 114 -20.77 9.72 -1.67
C ASN A 114 -20.02 10.93 -2.24
N ASN A 115 -19.83 11.00 -3.57
CA ASN A 115 -19.14 12.09 -4.26
C ASN A 115 -17.75 12.37 -3.69
N LEU A 116 -17.02 11.31 -3.34
CA LEU A 116 -15.66 11.44 -2.83
C LEU A 116 -14.71 11.76 -3.99
N ARG A 117 -13.98 12.85 -3.86
CA ARG A 117 -12.98 13.24 -4.85
C ARG A 117 -11.63 12.68 -4.45
N ILE A 118 -11.12 11.75 -5.23
CA ILE A 118 -9.85 11.05 -4.96
C ILE A 118 -8.91 11.13 -6.15
N ASP A 119 -7.63 11.01 -5.87
CA ASP A 119 -6.62 10.79 -6.90
C ASP A 119 -6.69 9.33 -7.34
N ARG A 120 -7.05 9.10 -8.61
CA ARG A 120 -7.22 7.76 -9.18
C ARG A 120 -5.93 7.19 -9.78
N SER A 121 -4.84 7.93 -9.74
CA SER A 121 -3.57 7.48 -10.31
C SER A 121 -2.85 6.44 -9.43
N PHE A 122 -3.20 6.39 -8.16
CA PHE A 122 -2.60 5.44 -7.22
C PHE A 122 -3.50 5.20 -6.02
N ASP A 123 -3.24 4.11 -5.31
CA ASP A 123 -3.73 3.89 -3.96
C ASP A 123 -2.63 3.28 -3.09
N LEU A 124 -2.83 3.33 -1.79
CA LEU A 124 -1.86 2.86 -0.82
C LEU A 124 -2.50 1.82 0.11
N GLU A 125 -1.82 0.69 0.26
CA GLU A 125 -2.15 -0.33 1.24
C GLU A 125 -1.32 -0.04 2.48
N TYR A 126 -1.97 0.49 3.52
CA TYR A 126 -1.32 0.94 4.75
C TYR A 126 -1.48 -0.13 5.83
N TYR A 127 -0.35 -0.77 6.17
CA TYR A 127 -0.32 -1.89 7.11
C TYR A 127 -0.28 -1.41 8.56
N TYR A 128 -0.77 -2.22 9.50
CA TYR A 128 -0.64 -1.92 10.91
C TYR A 128 0.81 -2.06 11.38
N LYS A 129 1.17 -1.31 12.40
CA LYS A 129 2.55 -1.15 12.87
C LYS A 129 3.20 -2.47 13.29
N ASP A 130 2.44 -3.40 13.85
CA ASP A 130 2.93 -4.71 14.27
C ASP A 130 3.31 -5.62 13.09
N TYR A 131 2.85 -5.33 11.88
CA TYR A 131 3.21 -6.11 10.71
C TYR A 131 4.72 -6.15 10.48
N LEU A 132 5.40 -4.99 10.57
CA LEU A 132 6.86 -4.92 10.39
C LEU A 132 7.62 -5.80 11.38
N SER A 133 7.15 -5.90 12.61
CA SER A 133 7.83 -6.70 13.65
C SER A 133 7.52 -8.19 13.57
N LYS A 134 6.45 -8.58 12.87
CA LYS A 134 5.96 -9.96 12.88
C LYS A 134 6.03 -10.66 11.52
N VAL A 135 6.23 -9.94 10.43
CA VAL A 135 6.11 -10.48 9.07
C VAL A 135 7.06 -11.65 8.77
N ASN A 136 8.22 -11.72 9.45
CA ASN A 136 9.18 -12.83 9.31
C ASN A 136 8.70 -14.13 9.98
N SER A 137 7.67 -14.06 10.82
CA SER A 137 7.12 -15.24 11.48
C SER A 137 6.36 -16.12 10.49
N GLU A 138 6.54 -17.44 10.59
CA GLU A 138 5.77 -18.41 9.80
C GLU A 138 4.28 -18.38 10.14
N ASP A 139 3.93 -17.92 11.35
CA ASP A 139 2.54 -17.81 11.80
C ASP A 139 1.80 -16.61 11.21
N VAL A 140 2.51 -15.71 10.49
CA VAL A 140 1.90 -14.54 9.90
C VAL A 140 1.48 -14.84 8.47
N TYR A 141 0.17 -14.95 8.27
CA TYR A 141 -0.43 -15.08 6.95
C TYR A 141 -0.87 -13.70 6.47
N LEU A 142 -0.30 -13.26 5.33
CA LEU A 142 -0.63 -11.97 4.74
C LEU A 142 -2.15 -11.82 4.52
N GLN A 143 -2.81 -12.88 4.07
CA GLN A 143 -4.25 -12.87 3.77
C GLN A 143 -5.13 -12.53 4.98
N ASN A 144 -4.65 -12.80 6.18
CA ASN A 144 -5.38 -12.53 7.43
C ASN A 144 -5.06 -11.15 8.03
N GLN A 145 -4.21 -10.36 7.37
CA GLN A 145 -3.91 -9.00 7.82
C GLN A 145 -5.04 -8.05 7.46
N THR A 146 -5.39 -7.20 8.41
CA THR A 146 -6.26 -6.06 8.17
C THR A 146 -5.38 -4.89 7.75
N ILE A 147 -5.73 -4.23 6.66
CA ILE A 147 -5.03 -3.04 6.16
C ILE A 147 -6.00 -1.88 6.01
N CYS A 148 -5.46 -0.69 5.90
CA CYS A 148 -6.21 0.48 5.46
C CYS A 148 -5.86 0.73 4.00
N LEU A 149 -6.83 0.54 3.10
CA LEU A 149 -6.67 1.01 1.73
C LEU A 149 -6.97 2.50 1.73
N ILE A 150 -6.00 3.31 1.34
CA ILE A 150 -6.12 4.76 1.42
C ILE A 150 -5.99 5.42 0.05
N TYR A 151 -6.87 6.39 -0.17
CA TYR A 151 -6.88 7.22 -1.37
C TYR A 151 -6.66 8.67 -0.99
N LYS A 152 -5.80 9.35 -1.72
CA LYS A 152 -5.58 10.78 -1.51
C LYS A 152 -6.85 11.56 -1.86
N LYS A 153 -7.31 12.39 -0.93
CA LYS A 153 -8.43 13.30 -1.19
C LYS A 153 -7.98 14.46 -2.07
N LEU A 154 -8.77 14.75 -3.10
CA LEU A 154 -8.63 15.95 -3.93
C LEU A 154 -9.57 17.04 -3.42
N ASP A 155 -9.14 18.26 -3.56
CA ASP A 155 -9.94 19.45 -3.20
C ASP A 155 -11.04 19.76 -4.22
#